data_a296496ed3fc77058e739e0bce444707
#
_entry.id   a296496ed3fc77058e739e0bce444707
#
_cell.length_a   1.000
_cell.length_b   1.000
_cell.length_c   1.000
_cell.angle_alpha   90.00
_cell.angle_beta   90.00
_cell.angle_gamma   90.00
#
_symmetry.space_group_name_H-M   'P 1'
#
loop_
_entity.id
_entity.type
_entity.pdbx_description
1 polymer ?
#
loop_
_entity_poly.entity_id
_entity_poly.type
_entity_poly.pdbx_seq_one_letter_code
_entity_poly.pdbx_strand_id
1 'polypeptide(L)'
;MGQRRDGREGGQAGQLRFRAVRRVVSRVVERFWRDLRVKDLYQSGKDFELMSRSLGFAALAMLTIFPLLVVVAAVGAATHRGLAVWVVYGMGLTGSSARAVEQLFSAPARVLGTTSFFSLALVAVFGITFAGSVQNAFERVWGLPAGPWHKIWRQLVWLAVFVGYIYAAASVGTVTRHTPSETVIRVSVAVVLGAVFFWWGLRFLVGGRVKYLAAMPGAVITVAFLAGLRAFSALVFQPLIVENAVTYGSLGTVLIVQSWLIGVGWVIYGGQLSGRWFHDAWLQAWTENRRLRRQSEGQEQGKV
;
A
#
# COMPACT_ATOMS: atom_id res chain seq x y z
N MET A 1 42.31 21.67 -34.51
CA MET A 1 42.70 21.26 -33.13
C MET A 1 41.72 21.82 -32.09
N GLY A 2 40.41 21.58 -32.28
CA GLY A 2 39.32 22.24 -31.51
C GLY A 2 38.19 21.34 -30.99
N GLN A 3 38.22 20.01 -31.16
CA GLN A 3 37.07 19.13 -30.85
C GLN A 3 37.20 18.24 -29.58
N ARG A 4 38.26 18.40 -28.77
CA ARG A 4 38.48 17.56 -27.55
C ARG A 4 38.10 18.22 -26.22
N ARG A 5 37.65 19.49 -26.19
CA ARG A 5 37.30 20.18 -24.93
C ARG A 5 35.85 20.02 -24.50
N ASP A 6 34.89 19.91 -25.43
CA ASP A 6 33.45 19.84 -25.09
C ASP A 6 33.00 18.55 -24.40
N GLY A 7 33.66 17.43 -24.63
CA GLY A 7 33.28 16.14 -24.00
C GLY A 7 33.63 16.02 -22.51
N ARG A 8 34.57 16.83 -22.01
CA ARG A 8 34.99 16.77 -20.59
C ARG A 8 34.12 17.66 -19.67
N GLU A 9 33.57 18.76 -20.19
CA GLU A 9 32.72 19.67 -19.42
C GLU A 9 31.32 19.08 -19.19
N GLY A 10 30.74 18.37 -20.16
CA GLY A 10 29.46 17.67 -20.00
C GLY A 10 29.52 16.54 -18.96
N GLY A 11 30.63 15.82 -18.90
CA GLY A 11 30.86 14.75 -17.93
C GLY A 11 31.03 15.27 -16.48
N GLN A 12 31.70 16.41 -16.31
CA GLN A 12 31.90 17.01 -15.00
C GLN A 12 30.61 17.65 -14.44
N ALA A 13 29.81 18.29 -15.28
CA ALA A 13 28.53 18.85 -14.88
C ALA A 13 27.53 17.74 -14.48
N GLY A 14 27.50 16.61 -15.16
CA GLY A 14 26.72 15.44 -14.81
C GLY A 14 27.15 14.83 -13.47
N GLN A 15 28.46 14.69 -13.23
CA GLN A 15 28.98 14.16 -11.98
C GLN A 15 28.75 15.11 -10.79
N LEU A 16 28.83 16.40 -10.99
CA LEU A 16 28.52 17.41 -9.95
C LEU A 16 27.05 17.40 -9.59
N ARG A 17 26.13 17.26 -10.56
CA ARG A 17 24.70 17.10 -10.32
C ARG A 17 24.41 15.78 -9.56
N PHE A 18 25.03 14.69 -9.94
CA PHE A 18 24.85 13.39 -9.27
C PHE A 18 25.39 13.41 -7.82
N ARG A 19 26.54 14.04 -7.59
CA ARG A 19 27.11 14.23 -6.25
C ARG A 19 26.28 15.19 -5.38
N ALA A 20 25.64 16.20 -5.98
CA ALA A 20 24.73 17.10 -5.28
C ALA A 20 23.44 16.38 -4.87
N VAL A 21 22.83 15.62 -5.77
CA VAL A 21 21.63 14.81 -5.48
C VAL A 21 21.95 13.77 -4.41
N ARG A 22 23.06 13.04 -4.51
CA ARG A 22 23.49 12.06 -3.51
C ARG A 22 23.70 12.69 -2.13
N ARG A 23 24.31 13.90 -2.04
CA ARG A 23 24.49 14.64 -0.78
C ARG A 23 23.20 15.16 -0.19
N VAL A 24 22.21 15.51 -1.01
CA VAL A 24 20.89 15.91 -0.53
C VAL A 24 20.14 14.69 -0.02
N VAL A 25 20.17 13.58 -0.76
CA VAL A 25 19.54 12.31 -0.36
C VAL A 25 20.16 11.77 0.93
N SER A 26 21.49 11.74 1.05
CA SER A 26 22.15 11.26 2.29
C SER A 26 21.82 12.15 3.49
N ARG A 27 21.82 13.48 3.34
CA ARG A 27 21.44 14.40 4.43
C ARG A 27 19.97 14.30 4.81
N VAL A 28 19.07 14.07 3.84
CA VAL A 28 17.65 13.83 4.10
C VAL A 28 17.47 12.50 4.83
N VAL A 29 18.20 11.46 4.40
CA VAL A 29 18.16 10.14 5.04
C VAL A 29 18.80 10.20 6.44
N GLU A 30 19.92 10.90 6.63
CA GLU A 30 20.53 11.07 7.94
C GLU A 30 19.73 11.95 8.89
N ARG A 31 19.07 13.01 8.38
CA ARG A 31 18.06 13.78 9.15
C ARG A 31 16.85 12.92 9.45
N PHE A 32 16.37 12.14 8.47
CA PHE A 32 15.29 11.18 8.67
C PHE A 32 15.58 10.20 9.83
N TRP A 33 16.79 9.63 9.90
CA TRP A 33 17.18 8.75 10.98
C TRP A 33 17.48 9.47 12.30
N ARG A 34 17.96 10.70 12.26
CA ARG A 34 18.27 11.51 13.44
C ARG A 34 17.05 12.23 14.02
N ASP A 35 16.16 12.72 13.13
CA ASP A 35 14.91 13.40 13.48
C ASP A 35 13.70 12.44 13.46
N LEU A 36 13.92 11.13 13.26
CA LEU A 36 12.97 10.10 13.68
C LEU A 36 12.82 10.21 15.20
N ARG A 37 12.22 11.31 15.62
CA ARG A 37 11.55 11.37 16.91
C ARG A 37 10.41 10.37 16.78
N VAL A 38 10.71 9.12 17.13
CA VAL A 38 9.70 8.06 17.32
C VAL A 38 8.49 8.61 18.10
N LYS A 39 8.76 9.61 18.96
CA LYS A 39 7.73 10.36 19.67
C LYS A 39 6.79 11.16 18.75
N ASP A 40 7.30 11.87 17.73
CA ASP A 40 6.46 12.70 16.86
C ASP A 40 5.66 11.82 15.87
N LEU A 41 6.24 10.71 15.41
CA LEU A 41 5.53 9.72 14.61
C LEU A 41 4.47 8.98 15.46
N TYR A 42 4.80 8.65 16.70
CA TYR A 42 3.88 8.03 17.63
C TYR A 42 2.74 8.99 18.00
N GLN A 43 3.01 10.26 18.26
CA GLN A 43 2.00 11.28 18.52
C GLN A 43 1.11 11.49 17.30
N SER A 44 1.70 11.63 16.10
CA SER A 44 0.94 11.73 14.84
C SER A 44 0.06 10.51 14.59
N GLY A 45 0.53 9.30 14.90
CA GLY A 45 -0.26 8.08 14.84
C GLY A 45 -1.40 8.05 15.86
N LYS A 46 -1.18 8.58 17.05
CA LYS A 46 -2.18 8.72 18.11
C LYS A 46 -3.24 9.76 17.75
N ASP A 47 -2.83 10.94 17.26
CA ASP A 47 -3.73 11.99 16.79
C ASP A 47 -4.54 11.56 15.57
N PHE A 48 -3.98 10.69 14.72
CA PHE A 48 -4.67 10.07 13.58
C PHE A 48 -5.61 8.94 14.01
N GLU A 49 -5.59 8.49 15.25
CA GLU A 49 -6.37 7.34 15.74
C GLU A 49 -6.06 6.06 14.94
N LEU A 50 -4.77 5.82 14.63
CA LEU A 50 -4.30 4.79 13.72
C LEU A 50 -4.89 3.41 14.03
N MET A 51 -4.92 3.03 15.31
CA MET A 51 -5.46 1.74 15.76
C MET A 51 -6.97 1.62 15.48
N SER A 52 -7.75 2.62 15.86
CA SER A 52 -9.20 2.65 15.67
C SER A 52 -9.57 2.55 14.18
N ARG A 53 -8.85 3.26 13.32
CA ARG A 53 -9.06 3.23 11.87
C ARG A 53 -8.67 1.91 11.24
N SER A 54 -7.59 1.28 11.73
CA SER A 54 -7.17 -0.03 11.27
C SER A 54 -8.16 -1.11 11.65
N LEU A 55 -8.77 -1.02 12.83
CA LEU A 55 -9.86 -1.90 13.25
C LEU A 55 -11.10 -1.73 12.34
N GLY A 56 -11.48 -0.49 12.06
CA GLY A 56 -12.58 -0.18 11.13
C GLY A 56 -12.30 -0.68 9.71
N PHE A 57 -11.08 -0.48 9.21
CA PHE A 57 -10.63 -1.03 7.92
C PHE A 57 -10.79 -2.55 7.88
N ALA A 58 -10.28 -3.26 8.89
CA ALA A 58 -10.32 -4.71 8.94
C ALA A 58 -11.75 -5.26 9.02
N ALA A 59 -12.61 -4.62 9.81
CA ALA A 59 -14.02 -4.99 9.91
C ALA A 59 -14.75 -4.82 8.58
N LEU A 60 -14.60 -3.67 7.92
CA LEU A 60 -15.21 -3.39 6.62
C LEU A 60 -14.62 -4.27 5.50
N ALA A 61 -13.32 -4.52 5.51
CA ALA A 61 -12.67 -5.44 4.58
C ALA A 61 -13.24 -6.85 4.71
N MET A 62 -13.37 -7.36 5.94
CA MET A 62 -13.94 -8.68 6.19
C MET A 62 -15.38 -8.78 5.73
N LEU A 63 -16.21 -7.77 6.04
CA LEU A 63 -17.60 -7.71 5.58
C LEU A 63 -17.72 -7.65 4.06
N THR A 64 -16.79 -6.97 3.39
CA THR A 64 -16.78 -6.83 1.93
C THR A 64 -16.29 -8.11 1.24
N ILE A 65 -15.35 -8.83 1.84
CA ILE A 65 -14.77 -10.06 1.26
C ILE A 65 -15.85 -11.12 1.01
N PHE A 66 -16.79 -11.35 1.93
CA PHE A 66 -17.80 -12.38 1.76
C PHE A 66 -18.71 -12.18 0.53
N PRO A 67 -19.40 -11.06 0.36
CA PRO A 67 -20.20 -10.85 -0.84
C PRO A 67 -19.34 -10.74 -2.11
N LEU A 68 -18.10 -10.25 -1.99
CA LEU A 68 -17.17 -10.19 -3.09
C LEU A 68 -16.77 -11.58 -3.58
N LEU A 69 -16.58 -12.55 -2.69
CA LEU A 69 -16.34 -13.96 -3.04
C LEU A 69 -17.48 -14.51 -3.91
N VAL A 70 -18.73 -14.21 -3.56
CA VAL A 70 -19.89 -14.67 -4.32
C VAL A 70 -19.90 -14.07 -5.73
N VAL A 71 -19.63 -12.78 -5.87
CA VAL A 71 -19.61 -12.10 -7.19
C VAL A 71 -18.43 -12.58 -8.03
N VAL A 72 -17.23 -12.68 -7.46
CA VAL A 72 -16.04 -13.18 -8.16
C VAL A 72 -16.25 -14.62 -8.62
N ALA A 73 -16.88 -15.43 -7.77
CA ALA A 73 -17.22 -16.82 -8.10
C ALA A 73 -18.23 -16.92 -9.27
N ALA A 74 -19.14 -15.97 -9.41
CA ALA A 74 -20.14 -15.96 -10.47
C ALA A 74 -19.56 -15.56 -11.84
N VAL A 75 -18.51 -14.72 -11.85
CA VAL A 75 -17.92 -14.18 -13.11
C VAL A 75 -17.03 -15.18 -13.83
N GLY A 76 -16.50 -16.20 -13.17
CA GLY A 76 -15.72 -17.22 -13.88
C GLY A 76 -15.14 -18.34 -13.00
N ALA A 77 -15.30 -19.58 -13.46
CA ALA A 77 -14.80 -20.77 -12.78
C ALA A 77 -13.28 -20.78 -12.49
N ALA A 78 -12.48 -20.06 -13.28
CA ALA A 78 -11.03 -19.93 -13.09
C ALA A 78 -10.65 -18.96 -11.94
N THR A 79 -11.58 -18.13 -11.49
CA THR A 79 -11.34 -17.00 -10.59
C THR A 79 -11.64 -17.33 -9.12
N HIS A 80 -12.26 -18.47 -8.82
CA HIS A 80 -12.73 -18.85 -7.47
C HIS A 80 -11.65 -18.92 -6.40
N ARG A 81 -10.39 -19.08 -6.81
CA ARG A 81 -9.25 -19.16 -5.90
C ARG A 81 -8.51 -17.82 -5.75
N GLY A 82 -8.84 -16.80 -6.52
CA GLY A 82 -8.07 -15.57 -6.57
C GLY A 82 -7.95 -14.85 -5.24
N LEU A 83 -9.06 -14.69 -4.50
CA LEU A 83 -9.04 -14.05 -3.18
C LEU A 83 -8.33 -14.91 -2.14
N ALA A 84 -8.60 -16.22 -2.10
CA ALA A 84 -7.91 -17.15 -1.20
C ALA A 84 -6.39 -17.11 -1.45
N VAL A 85 -5.98 -17.20 -2.71
CA VAL A 85 -4.56 -17.14 -3.11
C VAL A 85 -3.95 -15.80 -2.73
N TRP A 86 -4.66 -14.70 -2.90
CA TRP A 86 -4.17 -13.37 -2.52
C TRP A 86 -3.95 -13.25 -1.00
N VAL A 87 -4.89 -13.74 -0.17
CA VAL A 87 -4.75 -13.75 1.29
C VAL A 87 -3.58 -14.65 1.71
N VAL A 88 -3.54 -15.89 1.21
CA VAL A 88 -2.47 -16.85 1.48
C VAL A 88 -1.10 -16.28 1.10
N TYR A 89 -1.02 -15.68 -0.09
CA TYR A 89 0.22 -15.04 -0.55
C TYR A 89 0.57 -13.80 0.30
N GLY A 90 -0.39 -12.94 0.61
CA GLY A 90 -0.19 -11.75 1.44
C GLY A 90 0.26 -12.06 2.86
N MET A 91 -0.26 -13.15 3.44
CA MET A 91 0.17 -13.66 4.75
C MET A 91 1.47 -14.47 4.68
N GLY A 92 1.94 -14.89 3.49
CA GLY A 92 3.11 -15.75 3.34
C GLY A 92 2.91 -17.17 3.85
N LEU A 93 1.67 -17.69 3.81
CA LEU A 93 1.31 -19.01 4.34
C LEU A 93 1.71 -20.13 3.40
N THR A 94 2.02 -21.31 3.98
CA THR A 94 2.35 -22.54 3.25
C THR A 94 1.73 -23.77 3.92
N GLY A 95 1.65 -24.90 3.21
CA GLY A 95 1.24 -26.16 3.79
C GLY A 95 -0.19 -26.21 4.33
N SER A 96 -0.37 -26.66 5.56
CA SER A 96 -1.67 -26.82 6.23
C SER A 96 -2.36 -25.51 6.54
N SER A 97 -1.62 -24.47 6.92
CA SER A 97 -2.16 -23.14 7.19
C SER A 97 -2.71 -22.47 5.93
N ALA A 98 -2.04 -22.63 4.78
CA ALA A 98 -2.57 -22.18 3.49
C ALA A 98 -3.90 -22.87 3.15
N ARG A 99 -3.98 -24.20 3.34
CA ARG A 99 -5.20 -24.98 3.10
C ARG A 99 -6.36 -24.55 4.01
N ALA A 100 -6.11 -24.25 5.28
CA ALA A 100 -7.14 -23.79 6.20
C ALA A 100 -7.74 -22.44 5.75
N VAL A 101 -6.91 -21.51 5.29
CA VAL A 101 -7.37 -20.23 4.74
C VAL A 101 -8.07 -20.43 3.39
N GLU A 102 -7.55 -21.28 2.50
CA GLU A 102 -8.20 -21.61 1.23
C GLU A 102 -9.59 -22.20 1.45
N GLN A 103 -9.77 -23.09 2.43
CA GLN A 103 -11.08 -23.65 2.77
C GLN A 103 -12.06 -22.59 3.28
N LEU A 104 -11.59 -21.62 4.07
CA LEU A 104 -12.42 -20.52 4.56
C LEU A 104 -12.97 -19.67 3.41
N PHE A 105 -12.15 -19.44 2.37
CA PHE A 105 -12.50 -18.61 1.21
C PHE A 105 -12.99 -19.42 0.00
N SER A 106 -13.16 -20.74 0.12
CA SER A 106 -13.76 -21.55 -0.94
C SER A 106 -15.29 -21.46 -0.86
N ALA A 107 -15.88 -20.81 -1.87
CA ALA A 107 -17.36 -20.79 -1.96
C ALA A 107 -17.89 -22.19 -2.32
N PRO A 108 -18.95 -22.67 -1.65
CA PRO A 108 -19.61 -23.91 -2.04
C PRO A 108 -20.12 -23.81 -3.48
N ALA A 109 -19.85 -24.81 -4.30
CA ALA A 109 -20.23 -24.85 -5.73
C ALA A 109 -21.75 -24.62 -5.97
N ARG A 110 -22.59 -24.91 -4.99
CA ARG A 110 -24.04 -24.69 -5.04
C ARG A 110 -24.46 -23.21 -4.97
N VAL A 111 -23.61 -22.33 -4.41
CA VAL A 111 -23.89 -20.89 -4.30
C VAL A 111 -23.52 -20.17 -5.60
N LEU A 112 -22.70 -20.78 -6.45
CA LEU A 112 -22.16 -20.20 -7.68
C LEU A 112 -23.23 -20.01 -8.78
N GLY A 113 -24.35 -20.75 -8.74
CA GLY A 113 -25.43 -20.67 -9.73
C GLY A 113 -26.47 -19.59 -9.47
N THR A 114 -26.48 -18.98 -8.30
CA THR A 114 -27.48 -17.96 -7.90
C THR A 114 -26.80 -16.65 -7.55
N THR A 115 -26.19 -15.99 -8.55
CA THR A 115 -25.79 -14.60 -8.38
C THR A 115 -27.06 -13.76 -8.28
N SER A 116 -27.59 -13.66 -7.08
CA SER A 116 -28.75 -12.88 -6.79
C SER A 116 -28.39 -11.40 -6.89
N PHE A 117 -29.30 -10.58 -7.45
CA PHE A 117 -29.28 -9.11 -7.33
C PHE A 117 -28.94 -8.65 -5.91
N PHE A 118 -29.36 -9.41 -4.91
CA PHE A 118 -29.03 -9.19 -3.51
C PHE A 118 -27.53 -9.28 -3.20
N SER A 119 -26.80 -10.26 -3.75
CA SER A 119 -25.35 -10.37 -3.56
C SER A 119 -24.61 -9.20 -4.19
N LEU A 120 -25.04 -8.75 -5.36
CA LEU A 120 -24.45 -7.58 -6.03
C LEU A 120 -24.74 -6.30 -5.22
N ALA A 121 -25.96 -6.14 -4.68
CA ALA A 121 -26.31 -5.03 -3.81
C ALA A 121 -25.47 -5.02 -2.52
N LEU A 122 -25.23 -6.16 -1.90
CA LEU A 122 -24.35 -6.27 -0.73
C LEU A 122 -22.92 -5.88 -1.05
N VAL A 123 -22.36 -6.34 -2.19
CA VAL A 123 -21.01 -5.91 -2.63
C VAL A 123 -20.96 -4.40 -2.85
N ALA A 124 -22.00 -3.83 -3.46
CA ALA A 124 -22.06 -2.39 -3.67
C ALA A 124 -22.06 -1.63 -2.33
N VAL A 125 -22.96 -2.01 -1.40
CA VAL A 125 -23.09 -1.35 -0.10
C VAL A 125 -21.80 -1.47 0.73
N PHE A 126 -21.31 -2.68 0.95
CA PHE A 126 -20.10 -2.88 1.77
C PHE A 126 -18.83 -2.40 1.08
N GLY A 127 -18.72 -2.58 -0.25
CA GLY A 127 -17.58 -2.12 -1.02
C GLY A 127 -17.48 -0.60 -1.08
N ILE A 128 -18.59 0.11 -1.27
CA ILE A 128 -18.62 1.59 -1.23
C ILE A 128 -18.27 2.08 0.18
N THR A 129 -18.84 1.45 1.22
CA THR A 129 -18.53 1.80 2.61
C THR A 129 -17.05 1.57 2.93
N PHE A 130 -16.47 0.46 2.47
CA PHE A 130 -15.05 0.16 2.61
C PHE A 130 -14.18 1.20 1.87
N ALA A 131 -14.46 1.45 0.59
CA ALA A 131 -13.73 2.44 -0.20
C ALA A 131 -13.87 3.86 0.39
N GLY A 132 -15.05 4.21 0.91
CA GLY A 132 -15.31 5.47 1.62
C GLY A 132 -14.49 5.59 2.92
N SER A 133 -14.35 4.51 3.68
CA SER A 133 -13.50 4.47 4.87
C SER A 133 -12.03 4.71 4.53
N VAL A 134 -11.52 4.06 3.48
CA VAL A 134 -10.15 4.26 2.97
C VAL A 134 -9.95 5.70 2.48
N GLN A 135 -10.93 6.24 1.73
CA GLN A 135 -10.90 7.63 1.27
C GLN A 135 -10.81 8.61 2.44
N ASN A 136 -11.70 8.48 3.42
CA ASN A 136 -11.71 9.34 4.61
C ASN A 136 -10.40 9.28 5.39
N ALA A 137 -9.79 8.10 5.50
CA ALA A 137 -8.50 7.93 6.14
C ALA A 137 -7.39 8.65 5.35
N PHE A 138 -7.34 8.52 4.03
CA PHE A 138 -6.38 9.21 3.18
C PHE A 138 -6.55 10.73 3.22
N GLU A 139 -7.80 11.22 3.18
CA GLU A 139 -8.09 12.65 3.32
C GLU A 139 -7.57 13.20 4.65
N ARG A 140 -7.77 12.49 5.75
CA ARG A 140 -7.23 12.90 7.05
C ARG A 140 -5.70 12.82 7.13
N VAL A 141 -5.08 11.75 6.60
CA VAL A 141 -3.62 11.65 6.53
C VAL A 141 -3.02 12.88 5.86
N TRP A 142 -3.65 13.37 4.79
CA TRP A 142 -3.17 14.51 4.03
C TRP A 142 -3.73 15.87 4.50
N GLY A 143 -4.48 15.88 5.61
CA GLY A 143 -5.08 17.10 6.16
C GLY A 143 -6.08 17.77 5.20
N LEU A 144 -6.72 16.97 4.33
CA LEU A 144 -7.69 17.46 3.38
C LEU A 144 -9.09 17.50 4.02
N PRO A 145 -9.92 18.49 3.67
CA PRO A 145 -11.32 18.48 4.08
C PRO A 145 -12.02 17.26 3.47
N ALA A 146 -12.99 16.70 4.21
CA ALA A 146 -13.77 15.57 3.75
C ALA A 146 -14.36 15.86 2.36
N GLY A 147 -14.12 14.93 1.44
CA GLY A 147 -14.63 15.05 0.08
C GLY A 147 -16.15 14.90 0.05
N PRO A 148 -16.83 15.48 -0.95
CA PRO A 148 -18.26 15.33 -1.08
C PRO A 148 -18.61 13.86 -1.35
N TRP A 149 -19.51 13.34 -0.54
CA TRP A 149 -20.00 11.95 -0.58
C TRP A 149 -20.68 11.55 -1.91
N HIS A 150 -21.13 12.52 -2.71
CA HIS A 150 -21.77 12.25 -4.01
C HIS A 150 -20.79 11.79 -5.11
N LYS A 151 -19.51 11.61 -4.81
CA LYS A 151 -18.54 11.05 -5.75
C LYS A 151 -18.38 9.52 -5.61
N ILE A 152 -19.48 8.82 -5.33
CA ILE A 152 -19.56 7.36 -5.21
C ILE A 152 -18.94 6.64 -6.42
N TRP A 153 -19.03 7.21 -7.63
CA TRP A 153 -18.41 6.64 -8.82
C TRP A 153 -16.90 6.43 -8.68
N ARG A 154 -16.19 7.30 -7.94
CA ARG A 154 -14.75 7.11 -7.67
C ARG A 154 -14.48 5.91 -6.78
N GLN A 155 -15.33 5.72 -5.77
CA GLN A 155 -15.26 4.58 -4.87
C GLN A 155 -15.52 3.28 -5.62
N LEU A 156 -16.51 3.28 -6.54
CA LEU A 156 -16.83 2.13 -7.40
C LEU A 156 -15.66 1.81 -8.37
N VAL A 157 -15.12 2.81 -9.06
CA VAL A 157 -13.97 2.61 -9.95
C VAL A 157 -12.74 2.14 -9.18
N TRP A 158 -12.47 2.74 -8.02
CA TRP A 158 -11.36 2.31 -7.17
C TRP A 158 -11.55 0.86 -6.70
N LEU A 159 -12.76 0.49 -6.31
CA LEU A 159 -13.10 -0.88 -5.90
C LEU A 159 -12.91 -1.87 -7.06
N ALA A 160 -13.34 -1.51 -8.27
CA ALA A 160 -13.14 -2.34 -9.46
C ALA A 160 -11.64 -2.55 -9.77
N VAL A 161 -10.84 -1.46 -9.69
CA VAL A 161 -9.39 -1.55 -9.86
C VAL A 161 -8.72 -2.33 -8.73
N PHE A 162 -9.21 -2.21 -7.49
CA PHE A 162 -8.74 -2.99 -6.35
C PHE A 162 -8.98 -4.50 -6.56
N VAL A 163 -10.16 -4.87 -7.04
CA VAL A 163 -10.46 -6.27 -7.42
C VAL A 163 -9.54 -6.74 -8.54
N GLY A 164 -9.34 -5.92 -9.57
CA GLY A 164 -8.40 -6.19 -10.66
C GLY A 164 -6.96 -6.35 -10.17
N TYR A 165 -6.53 -5.53 -9.22
CA TYR A 165 -5.23 -5.64 -8.55
C TYR A 165 -5.09 -6.97 -7.79
N ILE A 166 -6.10 -7.35 -7.00
CA ILE A 166 -6.11 -8.64 -6.29
C ILE A 166 -5.98 -9.79 -7.28
N TYR A 167 -6.75 -9.75 -8.38
CA TYR A 167 -6.70 -10.77 -9.41
C TYR A 167 -5.33 -10.83 -10.10
N ALA A 168 -4.78 -9.70 -10.50
CA ALA A 168 -3.45 -9.63 -11.12
C ALA A 168 -2.36 -10.15 -10.18
N ALA A 169 -2.40 -9.75 -8.90
CA ALA A 169 -1.45 -10.21 -7.89
C ALA A 169 -1.54 -11.73 -7.65
N ALA A 170 -2.76 -12.29 -7.65
CA ALA A 170 -2.98 -13.73 -7.53
C ALA A 170 -2.47 -14.49 -8.77
N SER A 171 -2.68 -13.96 -9.98
CA SER A 171 -2.24 -14.58 -11.24
C SER A 171 -0.72 -14.64 -11.35
N VAL A 172 -0.01 -13.60 -10.93
CA VAL A 172 1.46 -13.59 -10.87
C VAL A 172 1.98 -14.73 -9.96
N GLY A 173 1.24 -15.09 -8.90
CA GLY A 173 1.60 -16.19 -8.00
C GLY A 173 1.47 -17.59 -8.60
N THR A 174 0.67 -17.79 -9.65
CA THR A 174 0.39 -19.10 -10.25
C THR A 174 1.27 -19.43 -11.45
N VAL A 175 1.73 -18.43 -12.18
CA VAL A 175 2.45 -18.59 -13.48
C VAL A 175 3.90 -19.05 -13.29
N THR A 176 4.51 -18.78 -12.14
CA THR A 176 5.95 -18.98 -11.94
C THR A 176 6.22 -19.95 -10.78
N ARG A 177 6.49 -21.24 -11.09
CA ARG A 177 6.69 -22.26 -10.04
C ARG A 177 8.06 -22.95 -10.00
N HIS A 178 9.03 -22.68 -10.91
CA HIS A 178 10.12 -23.63 -11.12
C HIS A 178 11.57 -23.13 -11.02
N THR A 179 11.85 -21.80 -10.90
CA THR A 179 13.25 -21.32 -10.88
C THR A 179 13.49 -20.21 -9.83
N PRO A 180 14.70 -20.11 -9.21
CA PRO A 180 15.02 -19.04 -8.26
C PRO A 180 14.95 -17.63 -8.86
N SER A 181 15.35 -17.47 -10.14
CA SER A 181 15.25 -16.21 -10.89
C SER A 181 13.80 -15.75 -11.07
N GLU A 182 12.86 -16.68 -11.23
CA GLU A 182 11.42 -16.39 -11.32
C GLU A 182 10.85 -15.85 -10.00
N THR A 183 11.39 -16.28 -8.87
CA THR A 183 10.99 -15.74 -7.56
C THR A 183 11.33 -14.25 -7.43
N VAL A 184 12.52 -13.84 -7.88
CA VAL A 184 12.93 -12.42 -7.88
C VAL A 184 12.04 -11.59 -8.79
N ILE A 185 11.76 -12.07 -10.02
CA ILE A 185 10.88 -11.40 -10.97
C ILE A 185 9.48 -11.26 -10.38
N ARG A 186 8.93 -12.31 -9.81
CA ARG A 186 7.61 -12.31 -9.20
C ARG A 186 7.49 -11.29 -8.04
N VAL A 187 8.46 -11.27 -7.14
CA VAL A 187 8.49 -10.31 -6.03
C VAL A 187 8.61 -8.88 -6.59
N SER A 188 9.47 -8.66 -7.58
CA SER A 188 9.63 -7.35 -8.21
C SER A 188 8.34 -6.87 -8.89
N VAL A 189 7.66 -7.74 -9.63
CA VAL A 189 6.38 -7.42 -10.26
C VAL A 189 5.31 -7.11 -9.22
N ALA A 190 5.22 -7.91 -8.15
CA ALA A 190 4.27 -7.67 -7.06
C ALA A 190 4.52 -6.33 -6.34
N VAL A 191 5.79 -5.98 -6.09
CA VAL A 191 6.20 -4.71 -5.50
C VAL A 191 5.85 -3.54 -6.40
N VAL A 192 6.17 -3.62 -7.69
CA VAL A 192 5.87 -2.56 -8.67
C VAL A 192 4.36 -2.39 -8.82
N LEU A 193 3.61 -3.48 -8.98
CA LEU A 193 2.15 -3.46 -9.10
C LEU A 193 1.50 -2.85 -7.86
N GLY A 194 1.97 -3.23 -6.67
CA GLY A 194 1.53 -2.66 -5.40
C GLY A 194 1.85 -1.16 -5.30
N ALA A 195 3.08 -0.76 -5.62
CA ALA A 195 3.48 0.64 -5.58
C ALA A 195 2.65 1.51 -6.54
N VAL A 196 2.41 1.04 -7.76
CA VAL A 196 1.57 1.72 -8.74
C VAL A 196 0.13 1.81 -8.24
N PHE A 197 -0.42 0.71 -7.68
CA PHE A 197 -1.78 0.70 -7.15
C PHE A 197 -1.96 1.69 -5.98
N PHE A 198 -1.05 1.70 -4.99
CA PHE A 198 -1.16 2.64 -3.87
C PHE A 198 -0.90 4.08 -4.28
N TRP A 199 0.04 4.33 -5.21
CA TRP A 199 0.33 5.65 -5.75
C TRP A 199 -0.85 6.26 -6.50
N TRP A 200 -1.42 5.48 -7.45
CA TRP A 200 -2.60 5.88 -8.21
C TRP A 200 -3.84 5.95 -7.31
N GLY A 201 -4.05 4.91 -6.48
CA GLY A 201 -5.25 4.75 -5.67
C GLY A 201 -5.45 5.88 -4.66
N LEU A 202 -4.38 6.28 -3.96
CA LEU A 202 -4.42 7.43 -3.07
C LEU A 202 -4.91 8.68 -3.81
N ARG A 203 -4.22 9.02 -4.91
CA ARG A 203 -4.53 10.24 -5.65
C ARG A 203 -5.93 10.22 -6.25
N PHE A 204 -6.34 9.09 -6.82
CA PHE A 204 -7.65 8.93 -7.41
C PHE A 204 -8.77 9.08 -6.38
N LEU A 205 -8.63 8.43 -5.22
CA LEU A 205 -9.62 8.43 -4.16
C LEU A 205 -9.81 9.84 -3.57
N VAL A 206 -8.70 10.57 -3.31
CA VAL A 206 -8.77 11.94 -2.79
C VAL A 206 -9.07 12.99 -3.87
N GLY A 207 -9.37 12.58 -5.10
CA GLY A 207 -9.80 13.47 -6.17
C GLY A 207 -8.72 14.32 -6.79
N GLY A 208 -7.49 13.86 -6.83
CA GLY A 208 -6.38 14.56 -7.45
C GLY A 208 -5.81 15.71 -6.60
N ARG A 209 -6.33 15.91 -5.39
CA ARG A 209 -5.91 17.00 -4.47
C ARG A 209 -4.47 16.86 -3.97
N VAL A 210 -3.89 15.66 -4.04
CA VAL A 210 -2.48 15.38 -3.71
C VAL A 210 -1.65 15.30 -5.00
N LYS A 211 -0.49 15.95 -5.04
CA LYS A 211 0.42 15.89 -6.19
C LYS A 211 1.03 14.49 -6.32
N TYR A 212 1.29 14.02 -7.55
CA TYR A 212 1.88 12.69 -7.81
C TYR A 212 3.20 12.47 -7.08
N LEU A 213 4.11 13.46 -7.11
CA LEU A 213 5.40 13.37 -6.44
C LEU A 213 5.28 13.33 -4.90
N ALA A 214 4.23 13.94 -4.34
CA ALA A 214 3.97 13.90 -2.92
C ALA A 214 3.46 12.54 -2.45
N ALA A 215 2.64 11.87 -3.27
CA ALA A 215 2.07 10.55 -2.97
C ALA A 215 3.08 9.40 -3.11
N MET A 216 4.15 9.58 -3.90
CA MET A 216 5.11 8.53 -4.23
C MET A 216 5.83 7.93 -3.01
N PRO A 217 6.38 8.73 -2.06
CA PRO A 217 7.05 8.17 -0.88
C PRO A 217 6.11 7.30 -0.04
N GLY A 218 4.86 7.74 0.14
CA GLY A 218 3.85 6.99 0.87
C GLY A 218 3.53 5.63 0.24
N ALA A 219 3.42 5.57 -1.08
CA ALA A 219 3.20 4.31 -1.80
C ALA A 219 4.37 3.34 -1.62
N VAL A 220 5.62 3.82 -1.76
CA VAL A 220 6.83 2.99 -1.60
C VAL A 220 6.94 2.47 -0.16
N ILE A 221 6.77 3.34 0.83
CA ILE A 221 6.83 2.96 2.25
C ILE A 221 5.72 1.96 2.59
N THR A 222 4.51 2.15 2.08
CA THR A 222 3.38 1.22 2.28
C THR A 222 3.73 -0.17 1.74
N VAL A 223 4.30 -0.27 0.53
CA VAL A 223 4.68 -1.56 -0.06
C VAL A 223 5.83 -2.22 0.72
N ALA A 224 6.82 -1.44 1.17
CA ALA A 224 7.89 -1.94 2.01
C ALA A 224 7.35 -2.49 3.35
N PHE A 225 6.41 -1.79 3.97
CA PHE A 225 5.76 -2.24 5.20
C PHE A 225 4.87 -3.48 4.98
N LEU A 226 4.18 -3.58 3.83
CA LEU A 226 3.43 -4.78 3.46
C LEU A 226 4.36 -5.99 3.28
N ALA A 227 5.54 -5.80 2.69
CA ALA A 227 6.55 -6.85 2.60
C ALA A 227 7.05 -7.28 3.99
N GLY A 228 7.27 -6.33 4.89
CA GLY A 228 7.59 -6.59 6.30
C GLY A 228 6.46 -7.32 7.04
N LEU A 229 5.21 -6.89 6.87
CA LEU A 229 4.03 -7.55 7.44
C LEU A 229 3.90 -8.99 6.93
N ARG A 230 4.18 -9.23 5.64
CA ARG A 230 4.19 -10.57 5.07
C ARG A 230 5.23 -11.47 5.74
N ALA A 231 6.47 -10.99 5.92
CA ALA A 231 7.52 -11.73 6.60
C ALA A 231 7.13 -12.03 8.07
N PHE A 232 6.60 -11.03 8.76
CA PHE A 232 6.09 -11.19 10.12
C PHE A 232 4.93 -12.20 10.18
N SER A 233 4.00 -12.15 9.23
CA SER A 233 2.86 -13.06 9.15
C SER A 233 3.28 -14.51 8.94
N ALA A 234 4.28 -14.75 8.10
CA ALA A 234 4.82 -16.08 7.87
C ALA A 234 5.46 -16.68 9.13
N LEU A 235 6.04 -15.83 9.98
CA LEU A 235 6.68 -16.29 11.23
C LEU A 235 5.68 -16.48 12.38
N VAL A 236 4.67 -15.61 12.48
CA VAL A 236 3.77 -15.56 13.64
C VAL A 236 2.43 -16.21 13.34
N PHE A 237 1.78 -15.85 12.24
CA PHE A 237 0.42 -16.35 11.95
C PHE A 237 0.40 -17.75 11.38
N GLN A 238 1.46 -18.19 10.70
CA GLN A 238 1.49 -19.54 10.15
C GLN A 238 1.38 -20.62 11.24
N PRO A 239 2.16 -20.64 12.33
CA PRO A 239 1.97 -21.59 13.41
C PRO A 239 0.63 -21.42 14.14
N LEU A 240 0.21 -20.16 14.39
CA LEU A 240 -1.06 -19.86 15.06
C LEU A 240 -2.28 -20.41 14.30
N ILE A 241 -2.29 -20.34 12.97
CA ILE A 241 -3.40 -20.89 12.17
C ILE A 241 -3.48 -22.40 12.36
N VAL A 242 -2.35 -23.11 12.35
CA VAL A 242 -2.34 -24.58 12.53
C VAL A 242 -2.90 -24.95 13.91
N GLU A 243 -2.43 -24.28 14.95
CA GLU A 243 -2.86 -24.55 16.32
C GLU A 243 -4.34 -24.18 16.56
N ASN A 244 -4.78 -23.02 16.11
CA ASN A 244 -6.16 -22.56 16.30
C ASN A 244 -7.16 -23.28 15.38
N ALA A 245 -6.75 -23.74 14.20
CA ALA A 245 -7.61 -24.54 13.33
C ALA A 245 -7.95 -25.90 13.97
N VAL A 246 -7.03 -26.46 14.75
CA VAL A 246 -7.27 -27.70 15.51
C VAL A 246 -8.20 -27.46 16.71
N THR A 247 -8.02 -26.33 17.42
CA THR A 247 -8.75 -26.05 18.67
C THR A 247 -10.13 -25.44 18.43
N TYR A 248 -10.23 -24.48 17.51
CA TYR A 248 -11.44 -23.67 17.28
C TYR A 248 -12.03 -23.83 15.87
N GLY A 249 -11.44 -24.70 15.03
CA GLY A 249 -11.88 -24.90 13.65
C GLY A 249 -11.81 -23.63 12.79
N SER A 250 -12.82 -23.44 11.94
CA SER A 250 -12.88 -22.28 11.03
C SER A 250 -12.96 -20.93 11.74
N LEU A 251 -13.53 -20.86 12.95
CA LEU A 251 -13.60 -19.62 13.72
C LEU A 251 -12.21 -19.11 14.11
N GLY A 252 -11.31 -20.01 14.52
CA GLY A 252 -9.93 -19.66 14.82
C GLY A 252 -9.22 -19.04 13.62
N THR A 253 -9.41 -19.62 12.44
CA THR A 253 -8.83 -19.09 11.18
C THR A 253 -9.39 -17.70 10.85
N VAL A 254 -10.71 -17.48 11.02
CA VAL A 254 -11.35 -16.16 10.80
C VAL A 254 -10.73 -15.09 11.69
N LEU A 255 -10.56 -15.39 12.98
CA LEU A 255 -9.99 -14.43 13.94
C LEU A 255 -8.54 -14.06 13.58
N ILE A 256 -7.75 -15.01 13.12
CA ILE A 256 -6.37 -14.75 12.71
C ILE A 256 -6.32 -13.93 11.43
N VAL A 257 -7.16 -14.22 10.43
CA VAL A 257 -7.28 -13.40 9.21
C VAL A 257 -7.74 -11.98 9.56
N GLN A 258 -8.69 -11.83 10.49
CA GLN A 258 -9.14 -10.52 10.96
C GLN A 258 -7.99 -9.74 11.63
N SER A 259 -7.18 -10.39 12.45
CA SER A 259 -6.00 -9.80 13.09
C SER A 259 -4.97 -9.36 12.04
N TRP A 260 -4.76 -10.17 11.01
CA TRP A 260 -3.88 -9.81 9.90
C TRP A 260 -4.42 -8.60 9.11
N LEU A 261 -5.73 -8.53 8.85
CA LEU A 261 -6.35 -7.38 8.18
C LEU A 261 -6.19 -6.08 9.00
N ILE A 262 -6.21 -6.17 10.35
CA ILE A 262 -5.87 -5.02 11.21
C ILE A 262 -4.44 -4.58 10.95
N GLY A 263 -3.49 -5.51 10.86
CA GLY A 263 -2.10 -5.24 10.49
C GLY A 263 -1.97 -4.59 9.11
N VAL A 264 -2.73 -5.07 8.11
CA VAL A 264 -2.78 -4.46 6.77
C VAL A 264 -3.26 -3.02 6.84
N GLY A 265 -4.35 -2.75 7.55
CA GLY A 265 -4.86 -1.38 7.74
C GLY A 265 -3.83 -0.47 8.41
N TRP A 266 -3.17 -0.97 9.46
CA TRP A 266 -2.12 -0.25 10.17
C TRP A 266 -0.94 0.09 9.26
N VAL A 267 -0.51 -0.84 8.43
CA VAL A 267 0.58 -0.67 7.44
C VAL A 267 0.20 0.32 6.35
N ILE A 268 -1.03 0.24 5.81
CA ILE A 268 -1.49 1.15 4.77
C ILE A 268 -1.53 2.59 5.30
N TYR A 269 -2.18 2.80 6.42
CA TYR A 269 -2.33 4.15 6.98
C TYR A 269 -1.02 4.69 7.56
N GLY A 270 -0.25 3.86 8.27
CA GLY A 270 1.06 4.23 8.79
C GLY A 270 2.07 4.53 7.69
N GLY A 271 2.05 3.76 6.59
CA GLY A 271 2.89 4.00 5.42
C GLY A 271 2.58 5.33 4.73
N GLN A 272 1.29 5.67 4.59
CA GLN A 272 0.87 6.96 4.03
C GLN A 272 1.21 8.13 4.95
N LEU A 273 1.03 7.98 6.26
CA LEU A 273 1.39 9.00 7.25
C LEU A 273 2.90 9.26 7.25
N SER A 274 3.71 8.20 7.23
CA SER A 274 5.17 8.29 7.13
C SER A 274 5.61 8.94 5.82
N GLY A 275 4.92 8.63 4.71
CA GLY A 275 5.18 9.22 3.40
C GLY A 275 4.90 10.71 3.35
N ARG A 276 3.81 11.18 3.95
CA ARG A 276 3.50 12.61 4.10
C ARG A 276 4.59 13.30 4.90
N TRP A 277 4.95 12.77 6.06
CA TRP A 277 6.01 13.34 6.89
C TRP A 277 7.35 13.45 6.13
N PHE A 278 7.73 12.43 5.37
CA PHE A 278 8.92 12.45 4.51
C PHE A 278 8.84 13.55 3.45
N HIS A 279 7.70 13.72 2.81
CA HIS A 279 7.47 14.76 1.81
C HIS A 279 7.59 16.16 2.41
N ASP A 280 7.01 16.40 3.59
CA ASP A 280 7.05 17.68 4.29
C ASP A 280 8.48 18.03 4.74
N ALA A 281 9.22 17.06 5.26
CA ALA A 281 10.63 17.24 5.62
C ALA A 281 11.51 17.55 4.40
N TRP A 282 11.24 16.89 3.25
CA TRP A 282 11.96 17.20 2.00
C TRP A 282 11.68 18.60 1.49
N LEU A 283 10.44 19.08 1.54
CA LEU A 283 10.07 20.43 1.15
C LEU A 283 10.75 21.49 2.04
N GLN A 284 10.80 21.26 3.35
CA GLN A 284 11.49 22.16 4.29
C GLN A 284 12.98 22.27 3.97
N ALA A 285 13.65 21.12 3.77
CA ALA A 285 15.06 21.10 3.41
C ALA A 285 15.36 21.82 2.07
N TRP A 286 14.45 21.73 1.10
CA TRP A 286 14.60 22.35 -0.19
C TRP A 286 14.40 23.89 -0.14
N THR A 287 13.40 24.36 0.64
CA THR A 287 13.15 25.78 0.84
C THR A 287 14.28 26.46 1.59
N GLU A 288 14.85 25.79 2.60
CA GLU A 288 16.01 26.29 3.36
C GLU A 288 17.25 26.42 2.48
N ASN A 289 17.54 25.41 1.65
CA ASN A 289 18.65 25.47 0.68
C ASN A 289 18.49 26.63 -0.34
N ARG A 290 17.26 26.94 -0.76
CA ARG A 290 17.01 28.08 -1.64
C ARG A 290 17.24 29.42 -0.94
N ARG A 291 16.86 29.54 0.34
CA ARG A 291 17.09 30.76 1.13
C ARG A 291 18.59 31.01 1.30
N LEU A 292 19.34 29.98 1.65
CA LEU A 292 20.80 30.09 1.83
C LEU A 292 21.53 30.47 0.53
N ARG A 293 21.12 29.95 -0.62
CA ARG A 293 21.68 30.32 -1.91
C ARG A 293 21.42 31.81 -2.26
N ARG A 294 20.20 32.28 -2.03
CA ARG A 294 19.87 33.70 -2.26
C ARG A 294 20.66 34.66 -1.35
N GLN A 295 20.91 34.26 -0.12
CA GLN A 295 21.72 35.02 0.83
C GLN A 295 23.19 35.07 0.39
N SER A 296 23.76 33.96 -0.11
CA SER A 296 25.13 33.93 -0.62
C SER A 296 25.28 34.79 -1.89
N GLU A 297 24.34 34.74 -2.83
CA GLU A 297 24.33 35.54 -4.05
C GLU A 297 24.19 37.06 -3.74
N GLY A 298 23.36 37.43 -2.76
CA GLY A 298 23.20 38.83 -2.33
C GLY A 298 24.44 39.36 -1.60
N GLN A 299 25.18 38.54 -0.88
CA GLN A 299 26.43 38.97 -0.23
C GLN A 299 27.61 39.12 -1.24
N GLU A 300 27.61 38.36 -2.33
CA GLU A 300 28.59 38.55 -3.41
C GLU A 300 28.35 39.83 -4.20
N GLN A 301 27.08 40.19 -4.48
CA GLN A 301 26.71 41.42 -5.18
C GLN A 301 26.92 42.70 -4.35
N GLY A 302 26.88 42.61 -3.03
CA GLY A 302 27.14 43.74 -2.14
C GLY A 302 28.63 44.04 -1.86
N LYS A 303 29.54 43.23 -2.43
CA LYS A 303 30.99 43.39 -2.30
C LYS A 303 31.66 44.01 -3.54
N VAL A 304 30.91 44.29 -4.59
CA VAL A 304 31.33 45.03 -5.81
C VAL A 304 30.91 46.47 -5.70
#